data_7e2d155cf37670c2a4c723d37a55f061
#
_entry.id   7e2d155cf37670c2a4c723d37a55f061
#
_cell.length_a   1.000
_cell.length_b   1.000
_cell.length_c   1.000
_cell.angle_alpha   90.00
_cell.angle_beta   90.00
_cell.angle_gamma   90.00
#
_symmetry.space_group_name_H-M   'P 1'
#
loop_
_entity.id
_entity.type
_entity.pdbx_description
1 polymer ?
#
loop_
_entity_poly.entity_id
_entity_poly.type
_entity_poly.pdbx_seq_one_letter_code
_entity_poly.pdbx_strand_id
1 'polypeptide(L)'
;VLVNKSHRETHNRLGCPLIHFENVGLRYGMGPEILRDLTFDIPKKSFQFLTGPSGAGKTSLLRLLFMSLQPTRGLIRMFGRDISEIPRPELPLLRRRVGIVFQDFRLLDHLTTYENVALPLRVRGKEESSYKTDVLELLKWVGLGERINVLPPVLSGGEKQRAAIARALMDRPEVLLADEPTGNVDPPMARRLLNLFLELNRLGTAVVIATHDLALMEQVEARRMILSEGHLDLYD
;
A
#
# COMPACT_ATOMS: atom_id res chain seq x y z
N VAL A 1 1.42 -36.59 14.49
CA VAL A 1 2.01 -35.59 15.40
C VAL A 1 3.41 -35.23 14.89
N LEU A 2 3.50 -34.42 13.82
CA LEU A 2 4.78 -33.84 13.33
C LEU A 2 4.48 -32.73 12.33
N VAL A 3 3.80 -31.67 12.76
CA VAL A 3 3.73 -30.41 12.03
C VAL A 3 3.72 -29.31 13.09
N ASN A 4 4.80 -28.65 13.33
CA ASN A 4 4.89 -27.28 13.84
C ASN A 4 6.26 -26.92 14.45
N LYS A 5 7.37 -27.23 13.77
CA LYS A 5 8.68 -26.75 14.21
C LYS A 5 9.40 -25.84 13.21
N SER A 6 8.94 -25.75 11.96
CA SER A 6 9.66 -24.99 10.92
C SER A 6 9.39 -23.47 10.90
N HIS A 7 8.32 -22.99 11.54
CA HIS A 7 7.97 -21.55 11.52
C HIS A 7 8.70 -20.69 12.57
N ARG A 8 9.32 -21.30 13.60
CA ARG A 8 10.07 -20.54 14.63
C ARG A 8 11.54 -20.29 14.29
N GLU A 9 12.13 -21.05 13.39
CA GLU A 9 13.58 -20.94 13.09
C GLU A 9 13.91 -19.95 11.98
N THR A 10 12.95 -19.58 11.12
CA THR A 10 13.14 -18.55 10.07
C THR A 10 13.07 -17.12 10.61
N HIS A 11 12.49 -16.89 11.79
CA HIS A 11 12.34 -15.55 12.41
C HIS A 11 13.66 -14.93 12.88
N ASN A 12 14.74 -15.70 13.00
CA ASN A 12 15.98 -15.22 13.63
C ASN A 12 17.06 -14.74 12.64
N ARG A 13 16.83 -14.78 11.33
CA ARG A 13 17.83 -14.35 10.31
C ARG A 13 17.48 -13.10 9.52
N LEU A 14 16.24 -12.66 9.54
CA LEU A 14 15.79 -11.42 8.89
C LEU A 14 15.33 -10.50 10.02
N GLY A 15 15.99 -9.36 10.22
CA GLY A 15 15.68 -8.39 11.30
C GLY A 15 14.18 -8.13 11.43
N CYS A 16 13.76 -7.53 12.56
CA CYS A 16 12.34 -7.27 12.90
C CYS A 16 11.54 -6.78 11.66
N PRO A 17 10.43 -7.46 11.29
CA PRO A 17 9.63 -7.08 10.13
C PRO A 17 9.05 -5.67 10.30
N LEU A 18 8.73 -4.99 9.19
CA LEU A 18 8.02 -3.70 9.24
C LEU A 18 6.61 -3.85 9.78
N ILE A 19 5.94 -4.93 9.37
CA ILE A 19 4.58 -5.24 9.76
C ILE A 19 4.52 -6.73 10.10
N HIS A 20 3.88 -7.05 11.23
CA HIS A 20 3.66 -8.42 11.71
C HIS A 20 2.19 -8.60 12.08
N PHE A 21 1.57 -9.64 11.55
CA PHE A 21 0.23 -10.10 11.86
C PHE A 21 0.30 -11.43 12.61
N GLU A 22 -0.46 -11.54 13.70
CA GLU A 22 -0.54 -12.77 14.50
C GLU A 22 -2.01 -13.08 14.82
N ASN A 23 -2.52 -14.18 14.25
CA ASN A 23 -3.90 -14.68 14.41
C ASN A 23 -4.98 -13.60 14.18
N VAL A 24 -4.75 -12.72 13.22
CA VAL A 24 -5.64 -11.58 12.96
C VAL A 24 -6.93 -12.04 12.28
N GLY A 25 -8.06 -11.63 12.87
CA GLY A 25 -9.38 -11.76 12.30
C GLY A 25 -10.06 -10.40 12.12
N LEU A 26 -10.92 -10.32 11.11
CA LEU A 26 -11.74 -9.12 10.84
C LEU A 26 -13.16 -9.50 10.48
N ARG A 27 -14.13 -8.85 11.14
CA ARG A 27 -15.57 -8.87 10.77
C ARG A 27 -16.10 -7.44 10.71
N TYR A 28 -17.13 -7.23 9.92
CA TYR A 28 -17.89 -5.97 9.93
C TYR A 28 -19.20 -6.16 10.71
N GLY A 29 -19.37 -5.37 11.77
CA GLY A 29 -20.53 -5.45 12.66
C GLY A 29 -20.71 -6.85 13.24
N MET A 30 -21.93 -7.39 13.15
CA MET A 30 -22.29 -8.75 13.62
C MET A 30 -22.18 -9.82 12.53
N GLY A 31 -21.63 -9.48 11.36
CA GLY A 31 -21.48 -10.39 10.23
C GLY A 31 -20.40 -11.47 10.45
N PRO A 32 -20.24 -12.39 9.48
CA PRO A 32 -19.18 -13.39 9.51
C PRO A 32 -17.80 -12.75 9.42
N GLU A 33 -16.80 -13.48 9.90
CA GLU A 33 -15.40 -13.08 9.71
C GLU A 33 -15.04 -13.12 8.21
N ILE A 34 -14.53 -11.98 7.72
CA ILE A 34 -14.06 -11.80 6.35
C ILE A 34 -12.58 -12.17 6.23
N LEU A 35 -11.80 -11.88 7.25
CA LEU A 35 -10.41 -12.31 7.36
C LEU A 35 -10.28 -13.21 8.59
N ARG A 36 -9.56 -14.33 8.44
CA ARG A 36 -9.50 -15.40 9.43
C ARG A 36 -8.07 -15.85 9.64
N ASP A 37 -7.64 -15.83 10.91
CA ASP A 37 -6.37 -16.42 11.36
C ASP A 37 -5.14 -15.97 10.57
N LEU A 38 -5.12 -14.70 10.11
CA LEU A 38 -4.01 -14.19 9.32
C LEU A 38 -2.75 -14.08 10.19
N THR A 39 -1.71 -14.83 9.81
CA THR A 39 -0.39 -14.78 10.44
C THR A 39 0.67 -14.69 9.35
N PHE A 40 1.30 -13.51 9.22
CA PHE A 40 2.32 -13.25 8.22
C PHE A 40 3.15 -12.02 8.55
N ASP A 41 4.25 -11.85 7.82
CA ASP A 41 5.17 -10.72 7.93
C ASP A 41 5.30 -9.96 6.61
N ILE A 42 5.45 -8.63 6.71
CA ILE A 42 5.98 -7.80 5.64
C ILE A 42 7.39 -7.35 6.05
N PRO A 43 8.43 -8.00 5.49
CA PRO A 43 9.82 -7.63 5.76
C PRO A 43 10.16 -6.25 5.20
N LYS A 44 11.23 -5.65 5.74
CA LYS A 44 11.83 -4.45 5.13
C LYS A 44 12.28 -4.75 3.71
N LYS A 45 12.08 -3.80 2.80
CA LYS A 45 12.50 -3.92 1.39
C LYS A 45 11.89 -5.12 0.65
N SER A 46 10.79 -5.70 1.16
CA SER A 46 10.11 -6.77 0.43
C SER A 46 9.28 -6.21 -0.72
N PHE A 47 9.12 -7.00 -1.78
CA PHE A 47 8.15 -6.76 -2.84
C PHE A 47 7.18 -7.94 -2.85
N GLN A 48 5.88 -7.68 -2.72
CA GLN A 48 4.88 -8.73 -2.58
C GLN A 48 3.64 -8.40 -3.40
N PHE A 49 3.07 -9.43 -4.03
CA PHE A 49 1.76 -9.33 -4.66
C PHE A 49 0.69 -9.93 -3.74
N LEU A 50 -0.43 -9.24 -3.58
CA LEU A 50 -1.63 -9.73 -2.92
C LEU A 50 -2.66 -10.05 -4.01
N THR A 51 -3.03 -11.32 -4.15
CA THR A 51 -4.00 -11.76 -5.14
C THR A 51 -5.13 -12.56 -4.50
N GLY A 52 -6.13 -12.92 -5.26
CA GLY A 52 -7.30 -13.67 -4.81
C GLY A 52 -8.57 -13.20 -5.53
N PRO A 53 -9.66 -13.98 -5.44
CA PRO A 53 -10.92 -13.66 -6.10
C PRO A 53 -11.51 -12.31 -5.66
N SER A 54 -12.41 -11.76 -6.45
CA SER A 54 -13.17 -10.57 -6.05
C SER A 54 -13.96 -10.88 -4.77
N GLY A 55 -13.98 -9.93 -3.83
CA GLY A 55 -14.65 -10.13 -2.54
C GLY A 55 -13.87 -10.95 -1.50
N ALA A 56 -12.69 -11.49 -1.82
CA ALA A 56 -11.87 -12.26 -0.86
C ALA A 56 -11.40 -11.47 0.37
N GLY A 57 -11.50 -10.12 0.36
CA GLY A 57 -11.10 -9.27 1.48
C GLY A 57 -9.77 -8.52 1.27
N LYS A 58 -9.22 -8.50 0.04
CA LYS A 58 -7.96 -7.80 -0.26
C LYS A 58 -7.95 -6.33 0.19
N THR A 59 -8.99 -5.58 -0.18
CA THR A 59 -9.14 -4.18 0.26
C THR A 59 -9.28 -4.05 1.79
N SER A 60 -9.91 -5.03 2.45
CA SER A 60 -10.02 -5.05 3.93
C SER A 60 -8.65 -5.30 4.57
N LEU A 61 -7.84 -6.20 4.00
CA LEU A 61 -6.47 -6.43 4.44
C LEU A 61 -5.61 -5.17 4.24
N LEU A 62 -5.69 -4.51 3.07
CA LEU A 62 -4.99 -3.24 2.84
C LEU A 62 -5.43 -2.14 3.83
N ARG A 63 -6.70 -2.10 4.23
CA ARG A 63 -7.20 -1.15 5.23
C ARG A 63 -6.66 -1.44 6.63
N LEU A 64 -6.46 -2.70 7.02
CA LEU A 64 -5.75 -3.07 8.25
C LEU A 64 -4.29 -2.63 8.19
N LEU A 65 -3.59 -2.92 7.08
CA LEU A 65 -2.21 -2.50 6.85
C LEU A 65 -2.04 -0.97 6.87
N PHE A 66 -3.04 -0.22 6.44
CA PHE A 66 -3.05 1.25 6.52
C PHE A 66 -3.58 1.78 7.86
N MET A 67 -3.91 0.89 8.82
CA MET A 67 -4.50 1.26 10.13
C MET A 67 -5.82 2.04 10.04
N SER A 68 -6.54 1.98 8.91
CA SER A 68 -7.88 2.59 8.78
C SER A 68 -9.00 1.72 9.34
N LEU A 69 -8.72 0.44 9.56
CA LEU A 69 -9.52 -0.50 10.32
C LEU A 69 -8.70 -1.06 11.49
N GLN A 70 -9.40 -1.51 12.52
CA GLN A 70 -8.81 -2.27 13.62
C GLN A 70 -9.20 -3.75 13.46
N PRO A 71 -8.34 -4.70 13.79
CA PRO A 71 -8.70 -6.11 13.82
C PRO A 71 -9.77 -6.36 14.88
N THR A 72 -10.63 -7.35 14.66
CA THR A 72 -11.61 -7.80 15.67
C THR A 72 -11.00 -8.78 16.67
N ARG A 73 -9.90 -9.43 16.28
CA ARG A 73 -9.06 -10.27 17.14
C ARG A 73 -7.65 -10.39 16.58
N GLY A 74 -6.74 -10.93 17.38
CA GLY A 74 -5.34 -11.07 17.04
C GLY A 74 -4.54 -9.79 17.24
N LEU A 75 -3.29 -9.81 16.83
CA LEU A 75 -2.34 -8.73 17.08
C LEU A 75 -1.72 -8.27 15.77
N ILE A 76 -1.64 -6.95 15.59
CA ILE A 76 -0.89 -6.32 14.50
C ILE A 76 0.18 -5.43 15.09
N ARG A 77 1.44 -5.73 14.77
CA ARG A 77 2.57 -4.84 15.06
C ARG A 77 3.00 -4.12 13.80
N MET A 78 3.12 -2.81 13.88
CA MET A 78 3.62 -1.98 12.80
C MET A 78 4.80 -1.15 13.28
N PHE A 79 5.90 -1.26 12.57
CA PHE A 79 7.15 -0.55 12.89
C PHE A 79 7.61 -0.82 14.34
N GLY A 80 7.42 -2.06 14.82
CA GLY A 80 7.80 -2.50 16.16
C GLY A 80 6.79 -2.15 17.28
N ARG A 81 5.66 -1.50 16.96
CA ARG A 81 4.62 -1.11 17.94
C ARG A 81 3.32 -1.88 17.70
N ASP A 82 2.67 -2.32 18.76
CA ASP A 82 1.31 -2.87 18.70
C ASP A 82 0.30 -1.75 18.39
N ILE A 83 -0.46 -1.88 17.30
CA ILE A 83 -1.41 -0.84 16.87
C ILE A 83 -2.59 -0.67 17.84
N SER A 84 -2.91 -1.68 18.64
CA SER A 84 -3.97 -1.61 19.65
C SER A 84 -3.61 -0.72 20.84
N GLU A 85 -2.33 -0.58 21.14
CA GLU A 85 -1.78 0.21 22.23
C GLU A 85 -1.46 1.67 21.83
N ILE A 86 -1.55 1.98 20.53
CA ILE A 86 -1.20 3.31 20.03
C ILE A 86 -2.33 4.29 20.30
N PRO A 87 -2.06 5.38 21.02
CA PRO A 87 -3.04 6.43 21.24
C PRO A 87 -3.55 7.02 19.92
N ARG A 88 -4.86 7.28 19.82
CA ARG A 88 -5.47 7.83 18.59
C ARG A 88 -4.75 9.04 17.99
N PRO A 89 -4.22 10.01 18.78
CA PRO A 89 -3.47 11.14 18.23
C PRO A 89 -2.15 10.78 17.58
N GLU A 90 -1.55 9.61 17.90
CA GLU A 90 -0.28 9.15 17.33
C GLU A 90 -0.47 8.35 16.03
N LEU A 91 -1.65 7.78 15.78
CA LEU A 91 -1.93 7.00 14.56
C LEU A 91 -1.62 7.76 13.25
N PRO A 92 -1.91 9.07 13.12
CA PRO A 92 -1.52 9.83 11.93
C PRO A 92 -0.01 9.84 11.66
N LEU A 93 0.82 9.82 12.71
CA LEU A 93 2.28 9.78 12.57
C LEU A 93 2.77 8.46 11.97
N LEU A 94 2.14 7.34 12.37
CA LEU A 94 2.47 6.04 11.79
C LEU A 94 1.93 5.90 10.36
N ARG A 95 0.71 6.39 10.09
CA ARG A 95 0.12 6.37 8.74
C ARG A 95 0.96 7.12 7.72
N ARG A 96 1.69 8.15 8.11
CA ARG A 96 2.62 8.87 7.22
C ARG A 96 3.77 8.00 6.71
N ARG A 97 4.11 6.91 7.43
CA ARG A 97 5.12 5.94 7.02
C ARG A 97 4.59 4.92 6.00
N VAL A 98 3.27 4.96 5.74
CA VAL A 98 2.58 4.06 4.80
C VAL A 98 1.97 4.89 3.68
N GLY A 99 2.49 4.76 2.47
CA GLY A 99 1.84 5.28 1.27
C GLY A 99 0.72 4.33 0.85
N ILE A 100 -0.41 4.88 0.41
CA ILE A 100 -1.52 4.07 -0.08
C ILE A 100 -2.09 4.64 -1.37
N VAL A 101 -2.27 3.76 -2.35
CA VAL A 101 -2.97 4.03 -3.62
C VAL A 101 -4.27 3.24 -3.58
N PHE A 102 -5.39 3.95 -3.51
CA PHE A 102 -6.73 3.35 -3.50
C PHE A 102 -7.25 3.12 -4.92
N GLN A 103 -8.06 2.11 -5.12
CA GLN A 103 -8.73 1.81 -6.39
C GLN A 103 -9.62 2.98 -6.87
N ASP A 104 -10.24 3.71 -5.95
CA ASP A 104 -11.09 4.89 -6.19
C ASP A 104 -10.32 6.22 -6.21
N PHE A 105 -8.99 6.17 -6.31
CA PHE A 105 -8.02 7.28 -6.37
C PHE A 105 -8.04 8.23 -5.15
N ARG A 106 -9.19 8.57 -4.61
CA ARG A 106 -9.41 9.49 -3.48
C ARG A 106 -8.71 10.83 -3.64
N LEU A 107 -8.73 11.37 -4.84
CA LEU A 107 -8.30 12.72 -5.08
C LEU A 107 -9.37 13.69 -4.56
N LEU A 108 -8.93 14.86 -4.08
CA LEU A 108 -9.82 15.93 -3.64
C LEU A 108 -10.19 16.81 -4.85
N ASP A 109 -11.45 16.80 -5.25
CA ASP A 109 -11.94 17.41 -6.48
C ASP A 109 -11.78 18.92 -6.54
N HIS A 110 -11.69 19.59 -5.39
CA HIS A 110 -11.50 21.04 -5.26
C HIS A 110 -10.02 21.47 -5.24
N LEU A 111 -9.10 20.53 -5.27
CA LEU A 111 -7.65 20.75 -5.33
C LEU A 111 -7.13 20.41 -6.72
N THR A 112 -6.20 21.20 -7.24
CA THR A 112 -5.48 20.90 -8.47
C THR A 112 -4.68 19.60 -8.37
N THR A 113 -4.21 19.08 -9.50
CA THR A 113 -3.32 17.90 -9.54
C THR A 113 -2.07 18.13 -8.68
N TYR A 114 -1.44 19.31 -8.78
CA TYR A 114 -0.31 19.71 -7.96
C TYR A 114 -0.65 19.68 -6.47
N GLU A 115 -1.74 20.33 -6.08
CA GLU A 115 -2.15 20.42 -4.68
C GLU A 115 -2.51 19.05 -4.09
N ASN A 116 -3.14 18.15 -4.88
CA ASN A 116 -3.41 16.78 -4.47
C ASN A 116 -2.11 16.02 -4.18
N VAL A 117 -1.10 16.16 -5.06
CA VAL A 117 0.19 15.47 -4.88
C VAL A 117 0.98 16.08 -3.73
N ALA A 118 0.94 17.40 -3.55
CA ALA A 118 1.60 18.11 -2.47
C ALA A 118 0.93 17.91 -1.09
N LEU A 119 -0.33 17.43 -1.06
CA LEU A 119 -1.17 17.40 0.14
C LEU A 119 -0.50 16.74 1.37
N PRO A 120 0.20 15.59 1.28
CA PRO A 120 0.87 14.99 2.42
C PRO A 120 1.89 15.92 3.07
N LEU A 121 2.63 16.69 2.27
CA LEU A 121 3.65 17.62 2.74
C LEU A 121 3.04 18.88 3.36
N ARG A 122 1.93 19.38 2.77
CA ARG A 122 1.16 20.51 3.32
C ARG A 122 0.57 20.17 4.69
N VAL A 123 -0.02 18.98 4.84
CA VAL A 123 -0.57 18.49 6.13
C VAL A 123 0.52 18.35 7.21
N ARG A 124 1.78 18.17 6.80
CA ARG A 124 2.94 18.19 7.71
C ARG A 124 3.43 19.58 8.06
N GLY A 125 2.82 20.63 7.52
CA GLY A 125 3.25 22.02 7.74
C GLY A 125 4.58 22.37 7.05
N LYS A 126 4.96 21.64 5.99
CA LYS A 126 6.15 22.00 5.21
C LYS A 126 5.88 23.24 4.37
N GLU A 127 6.88 24.12 4.29
CA GLU A 127 6.85 25.27 3.40
C GLU A 127 6.88 24.85 1.94
N GLU A 128 6.06 25.47 1.09
CA GLU A 128 5.94 25.10 -0.34
C GLU A 128 7.29 25.17 -1.07
N SER A 129 8.10 26.17 -0.75
CA SER A 129 9.45 26.34 -1.30
C SER A 129 10.33 25.10 -1.12
N SER A 130 10.11 24.30 -0.05
CA SER A 130 10.90 23.13 0.27
C SER A 130 10.56 21.87 -0.53
N TYR A 131 9.37 21.83 -1.17
CA TYR A 131 8.91 20.64 -1.89
C TYR A 131 8.39 20.91 -3.32
N LYS A 132 8.27 22.16 -3.71
CA LYS A 132 7.71 22.54 -5.03
C LYS A 132 8.42 21.85 -6.18
N THR A 133 9.74 21.85 -6.17
CA THR A 133 10.56 21.21 -7.21
C THR A 133 10.31 19.70 -7.24
N ASP A 134 10.35 19.02 -6.08
CA ASP A 134 10.13 17.57 -5.99
C ASP A 134 8.73 17.18 -6.54
N VAL A 135 7.69 17.95 -6.20
CA VAL A 135 6.33 17.71 -6.69
C VAL A 135 6.24 17.86 -8.21
N LEU A 136 6.84 18.93 -8.77
CA LEU A 136 6.83 19.18 -10.21
C LEU A 136 7.62 18.11 -10.98
N GLU A 137 8.77 17.70 -10.47
CA GLU A 137 9.57 16.62 -11.07
C GLU A 137 8.82 15.30 -11.05
N LEU A 138 8.18 14.95 -9.93
CA LEU A 138 7.40 13.72 -9.83
C LEU A 138 6.18 13.75 -10.77
N LEU A 139 5.46 14.87 -10.85
CA LEU A 139 4.34 15.03 -11.79
C LEU A 139 4.80 14.91 -13.25
N LYS A 140 5.92 15.49 -13.62
CA LYS A 140 6.52 15.33 -14.95
C LYS A 140 6.91 13.87 -15.19
N TRP A 141 7.49 13.21 -14.20
CA TRP A 141 7.91 11.82 -14.30
C TRP A 141 6.73 10.86 -14.53
N VAL A 142 5.60 11.06 -13.83
CA VAL A 142 4.37 10.27 -14.03
C VAL A 142 3.57 10.72 -15.28
N GLY A 143 4.09 11.65 -16.08
CA GLY A 143 3.46 12.13 -17.31
C GLY A 143 2.27 13.05 -17.08
N LEU A 144 2.29 13.84 -16.00
CA LEU A 144 1.27 14.84 -15.65
C LEU A 144 1.81 16.28 -15.68
N GLY A 145 2.97 16.53 -16.32
CA GLY A 145 3.58 17.83 -16.39
C GLY A 145 2.69 18.92 -17.00
N GLU A 146 1.84 18.56 -17.97
CA GLU A 146 0.87 19.47 -18.60
C GLU A 146 -0.48 19.54 -17.84
N ARG A 147 -0.63 18.80 -16.76
CA ARG A 147 -1.87 18.67 -15.97
C ARG A 147 -1.77 19.27 -14.57
N ILE A 148 -0.70 19.97 -14.26
CA ILE A 148 -0.36 20.51 -12.93
C ILE A 148 -1.52 21.29 -12.30
N ASN A 149 -2.16 22.16 -13.07
CA ASN A 149 -3.23 23.05 -12.61
C ASN A 149 -4.64 22.51 -12.90
N VAL A 150 -4.76 21.26 -13.40
CA VAL A 150 -6.05 20.66 -13.75
C VAL A 150 -6.69 20.05 -12.53
N LEU A 151 -8.01 20.21 -12.38
CA LEU A 151 -8.79 19.60 -11.29
C LEU A 151 -9.11 18.13 -11.61
N PRO A 152 -9.20 17.24 -10.60
CA PRO A 152 -9.48 15.82 -10.77
C PRO A 152 -10.71 15.48 -11.63
N PRO A 153 -11.85 16.20 -11.58
CA PRO A 153 -12.99 15.87 -12.43
C PRO A 153 -12.70 15.90 -13.94
N VAL A 154 -11.72 16.70 -14.37
CA VAL A 154 -11.32 16.85 -15.78
C VAL A 154 -10.28 15.79 -16.21
N LEU A 155 -9.61 15.14 -15.25
CA LEU A 155 -8.61 14.11 -15.52
C LEU A 155 -9.27 12.80 -15.97
N SER A 156 -8.64 12.13 -16.93
CA SER A 156 -8.97 10.75 -17.28
C SER A 156 -8.70 9.79 -16.12
N GLY A 157 -9.26 8.57 -16.16
CA GLY A 157 -9.03 7.54 -15.14
C GLY A 157 -7.53 7.24 -14.93
N GLY A 158 -6.78 7.09 -16.04
CA GLY A 158 -5.33 6.87 -15.98
C GLY A 158 -4.56 8.08 -15.43
N GLU A 159 -4.98 9.32 -15.71
CA GLU A 159 -4.38 10.52 -15.12
C GLU A 159 -4.64 10.60 -13.61
N LYS A 160 -5.88 10.30 -13.18
CA LYS A 160 -6.24 10.20 -11.75
C LYS A 160 -5.39 9.15 -11.02
N GLN A 161 -5.21 7.98 -11.63
CA GLN A 161 -4.38 6.89 -11.10
C GLN A 161 -2.94 7.37 -10.87
N ARG A 162 -2.33 8.00 -11.89
CA ARG A 162 -0.96 8.52 -11.79
C ARG A 162 -0.82 9.61 -10.73
N ALA A 163 -1.80 10.50 -10.61
CA ALA A 163 -1.83 11.53 -9.56
C ALA A 163 -1.94 10.91 -8.16
N ALA A 164 -2.77 9.88 -7.98
CA ALA A 164 -2.90 9.16 -6.70
C ALA A 164 -1.60 8.44 -6.32
N ILE A 165 -0.91 7.82 -7.28
CA ILE A 165 0.40 7.20 -7.06
C ILE A 165 1.43 8.27 -6.67
N ALA A 166 1.52 9.37 -7.43
CA ALA A 166 2.44 10.45 -7.10
C ALA A 166 2.21 10.99 -5.68
N ARG A 167 0.94 11.21 -5.29
CA ARG A 167 0.59 11.63 -3.93
C ARG A 167 1.07 10.64 -2.88
N ALA A 168 0.89 9.35 -3.10
CA ALA A 168 1.30 8.31 -2.14
C ALA A 168 2.82 8.25 -1.93
N LEU A 169 3.60 8.70 -2.91
CA LEU A 169 5.07 8.67 -2.89
C LEU A 169 5.71 9.93 -2.29
N MET A 170 4.97 11.05 -2.26
CA MET A 170 5.55 12.34 -1.86
C MET A 170 6.15 12.36 -0.46
N ASP A 171 5.65 11.55 0.45
CA ASP A 171 6.15 11.48 1.82
C ASP A 171 7.26 10.43 2.03
N ARG A 172 7.77 9.82 0.94
CA ARG A 172 8.81 8.77 0.94
C ARG A 172 8.48 7.65 1.94
N PRO A 173 7.38 6.92 1.74
CA PRO A 173 6.89 5.93 2.69
C PRO A 173 7.86 4.76 2.85
N GLU A 174 7.87 4.15 4.04
CA GLU A 174 8.60 2.91 4.30
C GLU A 174 7.86 1.68 3.74
N VAL A 175 6.53 1.78 3.62
CA VAL A 175 5.66 0.77 3.01
C VAL A 175 4.74 1.46 2.00
N LEU A 176 4.67 0.94 0.79
CA LEU A 176 3.70 1.34 -0.23
C LEU A 176 2.67 0.23 -0.42
N LEU A 177 1.41 0.56 -0.23
CA LEU A 177 0.26 -0.31 -0.49
C LEU A 177 -0.45 0.20 -1.75
N ALA A 178 -0.71 -0.66 -2.72
CA ALA A 178 -1.42 -0.27 -3.94
C ALA A 178 -2.56 -1.25 -4.22
N ASP A 179 -3.78 -0.73 -4.36
CA ASP A 179 -4.99 -1.50 -4.70
C ASP A 179 -5.30 -1.30 -6.17
N GLU A 180 -5.07 -2.34 -7.00
CA GLU A 180 -5.24 -2.36 -8.46
C GLU A 180 -4.58 -1.14 -9.18
N PRO A 181 -3.28 -0.88 -8.95
CA PRO A 181 -2.64 0.36 -9.41
C PRO A 181 -2.52 0.48 -10.93
N THR A 182 -2.73 -0.59 -11.68
CA THR A 182 -2.60 -0.64 -13.14
C THR A 182 -3.93 -0.86 -13.86
N GLY A 183 -5.04 -1.03 -13.13
CA GLY A 183 -6.34 -1.38 -13.71
C GLY A 183 -6.95 -0.33 -14.65
N ASN A 184 -6.50 0.93 -14.58
CA ASN A 184 -7.04 2.06 -15.37
C ASN A 184 -6.01 2.71 -16.30
N VAL A 185 -4.90 2.03 -16.60
CA VAL A 185 -3.85 2.54 -17.48
C VAL A 185 -3.56 1.55 -18.61
N ASP A 186 -3.00 2.05 -19.71
CA ASP A 186 -2.58 1.22 -20.83
C ASP A 186 -1.37 0.34 -20.47
N PRO A 187 -1.12 -0.76 -21.21
CA PRO A 187 -0.02 -1.68 -20.91
C PRO A 187 1.38 -1.04 -20.88
N PRO A 188 1.75 -0.10 -21.77
CA PRO A 188 3.02 0.63 -21.66
C PRO A 188 3.15 1.41 -20.35
N MET A 189 2.08 2.07 -19.91
CA MET A 189 2.06 2.80 -18.66
C MET A 189 2.07 1.85 -17.45
N ALA A 190 1.36 0.72 -17.50
CA ALA A 190 1.39 -0.29 -16.45
C ALA A 190 2.82 -0.79 -16.19
N ARG A 191 3.59 -1.08 -17.25
CA ARG A 191 5.02 -1.45 -17.14
C ARG A 191 5.86 -0.32 -16.54
N ARG A 192 5.60 0.93 -16.94
CA ARG A 192 6.31 2.09 -16.38
C ARG A 192 6.06 2.25 -14.88
N LEU A 193 4.80 2.06 -14.44
CA LEU A 193 4.44 2.10 -13.02
C LEU A 193 5.06 0.94 -12.24
N LEU A 194 5.09 -0.27 -12.81
CA LEU A 194 5.76 -1.41 -12.20
C LEU A 194 7.25 -1.13 -11.99
N ASN A 195 7.94 -0.60 -13.00
CA ASN A 195 9.33 -0.21 -12.87
C ASN A 195 9.55 0.85 -11.78
N LEU A 196 8.62 1.83 -11.62
CA LEU A 196 8.66 2.77 -10.50
C LEU A 196 8.60 2.04 -9.16
N PHE A 197 7.66 1.12 -9.00
CA PHE A 197 7.52 0.38 -7.75
C PHE A 197 8.78 -0.46 -7.45
N LEU A 198 9.41 -1.04 -8.46
CA LEU A 198 10.67 -1.76 -8.32
C LEU A 198 11.84 -0.84 -7.91
N GLU A 199 11.94 0.35 -8.50
CA GLU A 199 12.96 1.33 -8.10
C GLU A 199 12.74 1.80 -6.66
N LEU A 200 11.49 2.06 -6.25
CA LEU A 200 11.18 2.41 -4.85
C LEU A 200 11.57 1.29 -3.89
N ASN A 201 11.32 0.03 -4.30
CA ASN A 201 11.71 -1.12 -3.51
C ASN A 201 13.24 -1.23 -3.38
N ARG A 202 13.99 -1.01 -4.47
CA ARG A 202 15.47 -0.95 -4.44
C ARG A 202 15.98 0.15 -3.51
N LEU A 203 15.28 1.28 -3.44
CA LEU A 203 15.60 2.38 -2.53
C LEU A 203 15.21 2.10 -1.07
N GLY A 204 14.52 0.98 -0.80
CA GLY A 204 14.25 0.50 0.55
C GLY A 204 12.80 0.50 1.00
N THR A 205 11.87 0.98 0.18
CA THR A 205 10.42 0.90 0.46
C THR A 205 9.94 -0.54 0.31
N ALA A 206 9.22 -1.06 1.30
CA ALA A 206 8.48 -2.31 1.13
C ALA A 206 7.24 -2.05 0.26
N VAL A 207 6.95 -2.92 -0.70
CA VAL A 207 5.86 -2.72 -1.66
C VAL A 207 4.90 -3.91 -1.59
N VAL A 208 3.60 -3.61 -1.46
CA VAL A 208 2.51 -4.60 -1.54
C VAL A 208 1.53 -4.13 -2.61
N ILE A 209 1.37 -4.90 -3.67
CA ILE A 209 0.45 -4.61 -4.77
C ILE A 209 -0.68 -5.64 -4.75
N ALA A 210 -1.91 -5.19 -4.45
CA ALA A 210 -3.10 -6.00 -4.67
C ALA A 210 -3.48 -5.91 -6.15
N THR A 211 -3.47 -7.05 -6.83
CA THR A 211 -3.83 -7.13 -8.26
C THR A 211 -4.32 -8.51 -8.64
N HIS A 212 -5.11 -8.58 -9.70
CA HIS A 212 -5.49 -9.81 -10.40
C HIS A 212 -4.81 -9.95 -11.77
N ASP A 213 -3.95 -9.01 -12.15
CA ASP A 213 -3.20 -9.03 -13.41
C ASP A 213 -2.02 -10.01 -13.32
N LEU A 214 -2.25 -11.23 -13.81
CA LEU A 214 -1.23 -12.29 -13.85
C LEU A 214 -0.04 -11.90 -14.72
N ALA A 215 -0.28 -11.23 -15.85
CA ALA A 215 0.79 -10.82 -16.76
C ALA A 215 1.72 -9.77 -16.11
N LEU A 216 1.19 -8.93 -15.23
CA LEU A 216 1.99 -8.02 -14.43
C LEU A 216 2.83 -8.78 -13.39
N MET A 217 2.22 -9.77 -12.71
CA MET A 217 2.91 -10.55 -11.69
C MET A 217 4.04 -11.43 -12.23
N GLU A 218 3.90 -11.92 -13.47
CA GLU A 218 4.93 -12.75 -14.12
C GLU A 218 6.19 -11.96 -14.50
N GLN A 219 6.14 -10.63 -14.52
CA GLN A 219 7.28 -9.78 -14.85
C GLN A 219 8.27 -9.62 -13.67
N VAL A 220 7.89 -10.05 -12.47
CA VAL A 220 8.68 -9.83 -11.25
C VAL A 220 8.69 -11.10 -10.39
N GLU A 221 9.88 -11.57 -10.07
CA GLU A 221 10.04 -12.59 -9.03
C GLU A 221 9.79 -11.95 -7.66
N ALA A 222 8.62 -12.19 -7.11
CA ALA A 222 8.18 -11.62 -5.86
C ALA A 222 7.25 -12.58 -5.13
N ARG A 223 7.28 -12.53 -3.80
CA ARG A 223 6.36 -13.30 -2.96
C ARG A 223 4.91 -13.03 -3.35
N ARG A 224 4.12 -14.08 -3.44
CA ARG A 224 2.68 -14.04 -3.71
C ARG A 224 1.91 -14.37 -2.44
N MET A 225 1.04 -13.47 -2.03
CA MET A 225 0.06 -13.65 -0.96
C MET A 225 -1.29 -13.92 -1.61
N ILE A 226 -1.82 -15.12 -1.47
CA ILE A 226 -3.11 -15.52 -2.05
C ILE A 226 -4.17 -15.50 -0.96
N LEU A 227 -5.09 -14.56 -1.05
CA LEU A 227 -6.22 -14.44 -0.12
C LEU A 227 -7.45 -15.16 -0.71
N SER A 228 -7.90 -16.20 -0.03
CA SER A 228 -9.08 -16.98 -0.42
C SER A 228 -9.91 -17.37 0.81
N GLU A 229 -11.23 -17.18 0.76
CA GLU A 229 -12.16 -17.52 1.84
C GLU A 229 -11.76 -16.96 3.23
N GLY A 230 -11.06 -15.82 3.22
CA GLY A 230 -10.58 -15.15 4.43
C GLY A 230 -9.24 -15.65 4.96
N HIS A 231 -8.63 -16.67 4.35
CA HIS A 231 -7.32 -17.21 4.70
C HIS A 231 -6.25 -16.73 3.73
N LEU A 232 -5.00 -16.63 4.20
CA LEU A 232 -3.87 -16.16 3.42
C LEU A 232 -2.83 -17.25 3.26
N ASP A 233 -2.55 -17.63 2.02
CA ASP A 233 -1.47 -18.53 1.66
C ASP A 233 -0.28 -17.73 1.10
N LEU A 234 0.94 -18.13 1.47
CA LEU A 234 2.18 -17.47 1.07
C LEU A 234 2.98 -18.37 0.12
N TYR A 235 3.40 -17.82 -1.01
CA TYR A 235 4.24 -18.48 -2.02
C TYR A 235 5.45 -17.59 -2.31
N ASP A 236 6.63 -18.15 -2.13
CA ASP A 236 7.93 -17.50 -2.44
C ASP A 236 8.33 -17.73 -3.89
#